data_0a5e764ee0c04e98f43cc2f5ff27e0c2
#
_entry.id   0a5e764ee0c04e98f43cc2f5ff27e0c2
#
_cell.length_a   1.000
_cell.length_b   1.000
_cell.length_c   1.000
_cell.angle_alpha   90.00
_cell.angle_beta   90.00
_cell.angle_gamma   90.00
#
_symmetry.space_group_name_H-M   'P 1'
#
loop_
_entity.id
_entity.type
_entity.pdbx_description
1 polymer ?
#
loop_
_entity_poly.entity_id
_entity_poly.type
_entity_poly.pdbx_seq_one_letter_code
_entity_poly.pdbx_strand_id
1 'polypeptide(L)'
;MDLFRLGRLSPDVLGALAAAGWTPERKIDIKGWVEPLEAEGYRLHPLAEEVLARVGGLTIDPIRECGPNFANDEPYSFDPLAAGVGQRALAAEIEDLLGGQYFPVGEWLSYSSVFVEAGGRVVAAGMGWIWELGATFEESLQLAIGADRPLVCLHADDGLEPWPPTNLKSC
;
A
#
# COMPACT_ATOMS: atom_id res chain seq x y z
N MET A 1 -13.59 9.87 -13.59
CA MET A 1 -12.94 10.54 -12.44
C MET A 1 -11.51 10.06 -12.41
N ASP A 2 -10.58 10.96 -12.56
CA ASP A 2 -9.16 10.62 -12.49
C ASP A 2 -8.77 10.55 -11.01
N LEU A 3 -8.74 9.34 -10.47
CA LEU A 3 -8.37 9.09 -9.07
C LEU A 3 -6.84 9.21 -8.85
N PHE A 4 -6.08 9.23 -9.94
CA PHE A 4 -4.64 9.43 -9.95
C PHE A 4 -4.30 10.91 -10.21
N ARG A 5 -4.16 11.67 -9.15
CA ARG A 5 -3.66 13.04 -9.27
C ARG A 5 -2.13 13.06 -9.26
N LEU A 6 -1.54 12.61 -10.35
CA LEU A 6 -0.09 12.52 -10.52
C LEU A 6 0.66 13.83 -10.31
N GLY A 7 -0.01 14.98 -10.44
CA GLY A 7 0.59 16.29 -10.14
C GLY A 7 0.99 16.50 -8.68
N ARG A 8 0.67 15.55 -7.79
CA ARG A 8 1.08 15.57 -6.37
C ARG A 8 2.31 14.72 -6.08
N LEU A 9 2.72 13.87 -7.04
CA LEU A 9 3.92 13.05 -6.88
C LEU A 9 5.17 13.87 -7.23
N SER A 10 6.26 13.62 -6.48
CA SER A 10 7.55 14.19 -6.83
C SER A 10 8.06 13.64 -8.16
N PRO A 11 8.88 14.40 -8.91
CA PRO A 11 9.48 13.91 -10.15
C PRO A 11 10.26 12.60 -9.96
N ASP A 12 10.92 12.42 -8.82
CA ASP A 12 11.70 11.23 -8.50
C ASP A 12 10.80 9.99 -8.34
N VAL A 13 9.65 10.12 -7.66
CA VAL A 13 8.68 9.04 -7.52
C VAL A 13 8.04 8.70 -8.86
N LEU A 14 7.70 9.72 -9.68
CA LEU A 14 7.23 9.49 -11.06
C LEU A 14 8.28 8.76 -11.90
N GLY A 15 9.55 9.10 -11.74
CA GLY A 15 10.66 8.41 -12.41
C GLY A 15 10.77 6.94 -12.01
N ALA A 16 10.58 6.62 -10.72
CA ALA A 16 10.57 5.24 -10.22
C ALA A 16 9.38 4.44 -10.79
N LEU A 17 8.20 5.04 -10.86
CA LEU A 17 7.02 4.44 -11.51
C LEU A 17 7.30 4.14 -12.98
N ALA A 18 7.84 5.10 -13.72
CA ALA A 18 8.20 4.93 -15.13
C ALA A 18 9.25 3.83 -15.32
N ALA A 19 10.26 3.77 -14.48
CA ALA A 19 11.30 2.73 -14.50
C ALA A 19 10.71 1.33 -14.26
N ALA A 20 9.65 1.23 -13.47
CA ALA A 20 8.93 -0.01 -13.22
C ALA A 20 7.98 -0.43 -14.37
N GLY A 21 7.81 0.43 -15.38
CA GLY A 21 6.95 0.17 -16.55
C GLY A 21 5.59 0.87 -16.53
N TRP A 22 5.38 1.78 -15.59
CA TRP A 22 4.17 2.58 -15.57
C TRP A 22 4.18 3.66 -16.66
N THR A 23 3.02 3.85 -17.29
CA THR A 23 2.75 4.97 -18.20
C THR A 23 1.40 5.61 -17.86
N PRO A 24 1.15 6.87 -18.23
CA PRO A 24 -0.14 7.52 -18.00
C PRO A 24 -1.34 6.79 -18.61
N GLU A 25 -1.11 6.08 -19.73
CA GLU A 25 -2.15 5.34 -20.46
C GLU A 25 -2.34 3.91 -19.96
N ARG A 26 -1.47 3.46 -19.03
CA ARG A 26 -1.49 2.08 -18.55
C ARG A 26 -2.85 1.74 -17.93
N LYS A 27 -3.48 0.70 -18.50
CA LYS A 27 -4.71 0.11 -18.00
C LYS A 27 -4.71 -1.36 -18.35
N ILE A 28 -4.63 -2.21 -17.34
CA ILE A 28 -4.59 -3.67 -17.50
C ILE A 28 -5.89 -4.31 -17.06
N ASP A 29 -6.14 -5.53 -17.55
CA ASP A 29 -7.25 -6.35 -17.06
C ASP A 29 -6.89 -6.93 -15.68
N ILE A 30 -7.76 -6.71 -14.70
CA ILE A 30 -7.57 -7.14 -13.31
C ILE A 30 -8.48 -8.29 -12.90
N LYS A 31 -9.29 -8.80 -13.84
CA LYS A 31 -10.32 -9.82 -13.55
C LYS A 31 -9.73 -11.07 -12.90
N GLY A 32 -8.57 -11.51 -13.36
CA GLY A 32 -7.89 -12.68 -12.80
C GLY A 32 -7.45 -12.53 -11.34
N TRP A 33 -7.34 -11.31 -10.85
CA TRP A 33 -7.08 -11.02 -9.43
C TRP A 33 -8.36 -10.84 -8.63
N VAL A 34 -9.33 -10.16 -9.22
CA VAL A 34 -10.58 -9.79 -8.52
C VAL A 34 -11.42 -11.02 -8.20
N GLU A 35 -11.60 -11.92 -9.17
CA GLU A 35 -12.46 -13.10 -8.98
C GLU A 35 -12.05 -13.97 -7.78
N PRO A 36 -10.78 -14.40 -7.62
CA PRO A 36 -10.39 -15.19 -6.45
C PRO A 36 -10.49 -14.42 -5.13
N LEU A 37 -10.23 -13.11 -5.14
CA LEU A 37 -10.33 -12.29 -3.93
C LEU A 37 -11.79 -12.08 -3.51
N GLU A 38 -12.69 -11.84 -4.45
CA GLU A 38 -14.12 -11.75 -4.16
C GLU A 38 -14.68 -13.08 -3.65
N ALA A 39 -14.15 -14.21 -4.12
CA ALA A 39 -14.50 -15.53 -3.61
C ALA A 39 -14.12 -15.73 -2.14
N GLU A 40 -13.10 -15.01 -1.64
CA GLU A 40 -12.73 -14.98 -0.22
C GLU A 40 -13.51 -13.96 0.62
N GLY A 41 -14.38 -13.17 0.00
CA GLY A 41 -15.24 -12.19 0.68
C GLY A 41 -14.76 -10.74 0.61
N TYR A 42 -13.70 -10.45 -0.16
CA TYR A 42 -13.35 -9.06 -0.47
C TYR A 42 -14.42 -8.43 -1.38
N ARG A 43 -14.55 -7.13 -1.30
CA ARG A 43 -15.44 -6.37 -2.19
C ARG A 43 -14.64 -5.31 -2.92
N LEU A 44 -14.57 -5.45 -4.24
CA LEU A 44 -13.93 -4.46 -5.08
C LEU A 44 -14.70 -3.13 -5.01
N HIS A 45 -13.97 -2.04 -4.86
CA HIS A 45 -14.49 -0.68 -4.92
C HIS A 45 -13.76 0.13 -5.99
N PRO A 46 -14.33 1.25 -6.49
CA PRO A 46 -13.78 1.97 -7.65
C PRO A 46 -12.32 2.39 -7.51
N LEU A 47 -11.88 2.79 -6.32
CA LEU A 47 -10.49 3.20 -6.10
C LEU A 47 -9.52 2.01 -6.22
N ALA A 48 -9.84 0.87 -5.61
CA ALA A 48 -9.01 -0.34 -5.74
C ALA A 48 -8.96 -0.84 -7.20
N GLU A 49 -10.08 -0.78 -7.91
CA GLU A 49 -10.14 -1.10 -9.33
C GLU A 49 -9.17 -0.23 -10.14
N GLU A 50 -9.19 1.07 -9.90
CA GLU A 50 -8.32 2.00 -10.62
C GLU A 50 -6.85 1.81 -10.24
N VAL A 51 -6.53 1.67 -8.96
CA VAL A 51 -5.17 1.39 -8.49
C VAL A 51 -4.62 0.15 -9.18
N LEU A 52 -5.35 -0.96 -9.14
CA LEU A 52 -4.89 -2.21 -9.75
C LEU A 52 -4.79 -2.13 -11.27
N ALA A 53 -5.72 -1.46 -11.93
CA ALA A 53 -5.65 -1.27 -13.38
C ALA A 53 -4.43 -0.45 -13.81
N ARG A 54 -4.00 0.50 -12.98
CA ARG A 54 -2.90 1.42 -13.28
C ARG A 54 -1.53 0.90 -12.88
N VAL A 55 -1.41 0.29 -11.70
CA VAL A 55 -0.12 -0.15 -11.15
C VAL A 55 -0.02 -1.64 -10.84
N GLY A 56 -1.12 -2.39 -10.90
CA GLY A 56 -1.11 -3.83 -10.66
C GLY A 56 -0.05 -4.56 -11.46
N GLY A 57 0.63 -5.52 -10.83
CA GLY A 57 1.72 -6.28 -11.43
C GLY A 57 3.07 -5.57 -11.49
N LEU A 58 3.14 -4.29 -11.12
CA LEU A 58 4.42 -3.57 -11.05
C LEU A 58 5.12 -3.82 -9.73
N THR A 59 6.44 -3.84 -9.77
CA THR A 59 7.32 -3.81 -8.61
C THR A 59 8.18 -2.55 -8.72
N ILE A 60 8.06 -1.66 -7.75
CA ILE A 60 8.65 -0.33 -7.78
C ILE A 60 9.75 -0.27 -6.72
N ASP A 61 11.00 -0.11 -7.16
CA ASP A 61 12.12 0.03 -6.26
C ASP A 61 12.09 1.37 -5.52
N PRO A 62 12.48 1.41 -4.23
CA PRO A 62 12.60 2.66 -3.50
C PRO A 62 13.73 3.50 -4.08
N ILE A 63 13.52 4.82 -4.08
CA ILE A 63 14.53 5.80 -4.50
C ILE A 63 15.35 6.34 -3.31
N ARG A 64 14.94 6.00 -2.10
CA ARG A 64 15.57 6.38 -0.87
C ARG A 64 15.55 5.20 0.11
N GLU A 65 16.72 4.73 0.51
CA GLU A 65 16.86 3.53 1.37
C GLU A 65 16.57 3.83 2.85
N CYS A 66 16.41 5.09 3.20
CA CYS A 66 16.30 5.52 4.58
C CYS A 66 15.22 6.58 4.74
N GLY A 67 14.22 6.27 5.52
CA GLY A 67 13.21 7.24 5.98
C GLY A 67 13.60 7.90 7.30
N PRO A 68 12.77 8.82 7.80
CA PRO A 68 13.01 9.49 9.08
C PRO A 68 13.06 8.52 10.27
N ASN A 69 12.31 7.42 10.24
CA ASN A 69 12.20 6.45 11.34
C ASN A 69 12.12 4.99 10.88
N PHE A 70 12.41 4.69 9.61
CA PHE A 70 12.38 3.31 9.07
C PHE A 70 13.40 3.14 7.95
N ALA A 71 13.90 1.92 7.79
CA ALA A 71 14.67 1.53 6.61
C ALA A 71 13.72 1.31 5.44
N ASN A 72 14.09 1.75 4.23
CA ASN A 72 13.29 1.68 3.03
C ASN A 72 14.07 1.01 1.89
N ASP A 73 14.47 -0.22 2.13
CA ASP A 73 15.29 -1.02 1.23
C ASP A 73 14.50 -2.11 0.48
N GLU A 74 13.20 -2.12 0.64
CA GLU A 74 12.30 -3.10 0.02
C GLU A 74 11.45 -2.46 -1.08
N PRO A 75 11.16 -3.19 -2.18
CA PRO A 75 10.29 -2.69 -3.22
C PRO A 75 8.83 -2.64 -2.78
N TYR A 76 8.05 -1.76 -3.42
CA TYR A 76 6.60 -1.75 -3.34
C TYR A 76 6.05 -2.61 -4.48
N SER A 77 5.55 -3.79 -4.16
CA SER A 77 5.06 -4.77 -5.14
C SER A 77 3.54 -4.80 -5.19
N PHE A 78 2.96 -4.55 -6.36
CA PHE A 78 1.52 -4.55 -6.55
C PHE A 78 1.02 -5.92 -7.02
N ASP A 79 1.09 -6.89 -6.13
CA ASP A 79 0.52 -8.24 -6.29
C ASP A 79 -0.63 -8.43 -5.29
N PRO A 80 -1.89 -8.22 -5.73
CA PRO A 80 -3.02 -8.30 -4.82
C PRO A 80 -3.32 -9.72 -4.35
N LEU A 81 -2.93 -10.76 -5.08
CA LEU A 81 -3.10 -12.15 -4.64
C LEU A 81 -2.11 -12.48 -3.52
N ALA A 82 -0.85 -12.08 -3.66
CA ALA A 82 0.14 -12.25 -2.59
C ALA A 82 -0.29 -11.54 -1.31
N ALA A 83 -0.84 -10.34 -1.44
CA ALA A 83 -1.31 -9.56 -0.31
C ALA A 83 -2.62 -10.07 0.32
N GLY A 84 -3.54 -10.60 -0.47
CA GLY A 84 -4.93 -10.80 -0.07
C GLY A 84 -5.35 -12.25 0.18
N VAL A 85 -4.75 -13.21 -0.53
CA VAL A 85 -5.14 -14.62 -0.39
C VAL A 85 -4.83 -15.12 1.04
N GLY A 86 -5.85 -15.66 1.71
CA GLY A 86 -5.74 -16.10 3.10
C GLY A 86 -5.72 -14.97 4.13
N GLN A 87 -5.87 -13.70 3.74
CA GLN A 87 -5.77 -12.53 4.62
C GLN A 87 -7.10 -11.80 4.83
N ARG A 88 -8.23 -12.42 4.48
CA ARG A 88 -9.54 -11.77 4.67
C ARG A 88 -9.85 -11.47 6.14
N ALA A 89 -9.41 -12.32 7.07
CA ALA A 89 -9.56 -12.08 8.50
C ALA A 89 -8.76 -10.86 8.97
N LEU A 90 -7.54 -10.67 8.45
CA LEU A 90 -6.73 -9.47 8.71
C LEU A 90 -7.43 -8.21 8.19
N ALA A 91 -7.98 -8.26 6.97
CA ALA A 91 -8.75 -7.14 6.42
C ALA A 91 -9.98 -6.81 7.28
N ALA A 92 -10.69 -7.83 7.78
CA ALA A 92 -11.82 -7.63 8.68
C ALA A 92 -11.42 -6.98 10.00
N GLU A 93 -10.28 -7.35 10.56
CA GLU A 93 -9.72 -6.72 11.76
C GLU A 93 -9.38 -5.23 11.51
N ILE A 94 -8.78 -4.91 10.37
CA ILE A 94 -8.51 -3.52 9.96
C ILE A 94 -9.82 -2.74 9.85
N GLU A 95 -10.84 -3.32 9.21
CA GLU A 95 -12.17 -2.71 9.07
C GLU A 95 -12.83 -2.46 10.43
N ASP A 96 -12.70 -3.39 11.38
CA ASP A 96 -13.23 -3.23 12.74
C ASP A 96 -12.50 -2.13 13.52
N LEU A 97 -11.18 -2.03 13.37
CA LEU A 97 -10.35 -1.05 14.08
C LEU A 97 -10.44 0.36 13.50
N LEU A 98 -10.46 0.47 12.17
CA LEU A 98 -10.32 1.75 11.47
C LEU A 98 -11.60 2.21 10.78
N GLY A 99 -12.59 1.33 10.63
CA GLY A 99 -13.77 1.56 9.78
C GLY A 99 -13.44 1.48 8.29
N GLY A 100 -14.46 1.50 7.47
CA GLY A 100 -14.31 1.48 6.01
C GLY A 100 -14.28 0.07 5.40
N GLN A 101 -13.98 0.01 4.12
CA GLN A 101 -13.92 -1.21 3.32
C GLN A 101 -12.57 -1.28 2.62
N TYR A 102 -11.82 -2.32 2.87
CA TYR A 102 -10.43 -2.48 2.42
C TYR A 102 -10.30 -3.57 1.37
N PHE A 103 -9.51 -3.29 0.34
CA PHE A 103 -9.18 -4.23 -0.72
C PHE A 103 -7.65 -4.37 -0.85
N PRO A 104 -7.11 -5.60 -0.96
CA PRO A 104 -5.66 -5.81 -1.06
C PRO A 104 -5.13 -5.34 -2.41
N VAL A 105 -3.98 -4.69 -2.42
CA VAL A 105 -3.37 -4.17 -3.65
C VAL A 105 -1.92 -4.61 -3.83
N GLY A 106 -1.20 -4.95 -2.77
CA GLY A 106 0.20 -5.33 -2.87
C GLY A 106 0.86 -5.58 -1.53
N GLU A 107 2.17 -5.64 -1.56
CA GLU A 107 3.02 -5.87 -0.40
C GLU A 107 4.11 -4.81 -0.29
N TRP A 108 4.42 -4.44 0.94
CA TRP A 108 5.52 -3.56 1.27
C TRP A 108 5.94 -3.80 2.74
N LEU A 109 7.19 -3.48 3.06
CA LEU A 109 7.73 -3.58 4.42
C LEU A 109 7.60 -5.00 5.02
N SER A 110 8.61 -5.82 4.73
CA SER A 110 8.70 -7.21 5.20
C SER A 110 7.48 -8.07 4.83
N TYR A 111 7.04 -7.98 3.58
CA TYR A 111 5.89 -8.71 3.03
C TYR A 111 4.57 -8.41 3.73
N SER A 112 4.44 -7.25 4.36
CA SER A 112 3.17 -6.80 4.92
C SER A 112 2.16 -6.54 3.81
N SER A 113 0.92 -6.96 4.04
CA SER A 113 -0.17 -6.74 3.10
C SER A 113 -0.58 -5.28 3.06
N VAL A 114 -0.69 -4.71 1.87
CA VAL A 114 -1.16 -3.34 1.66
C VAL A 114 -2.60 -3.36 1.17
N PHE A 115 -3.43 -2.59 1.85
CA PHE A 115 -4.86 -2.45 1.56
C PHE A 115 -5.21 -1.00 1.27
N VAL A 116 -6.10 -0.81 0.30
CA VAL A 116 -6.70 0.50 -0.02
C VAL A 116 -8.14 0.52 0.49
N GLU A 117 -8.46 1.54 1.27
CA GLU A 117 -9.82 1.80 1.75
C GLU A 117 -10.62 2.57 0.69
N ALA A 118 -11.93 2.32 0.62
CA ALA A 118 -12.82 2.92 -0.40
C ALA A 118 -12.82 4.45 -0.41
N GLY A 119 -12.55 5.10 0.72
CA GLY A 119 -12.44 6.55 0.85
C GLY A 119 -11.05 7.13 0.54
N GLY A 120 -10.03 6.27 0.34
CA GLY A 120 -8.70 6.71 -0.06
C GLY A 120 -7.54 6.27 0.83
N ARG A 121 -7.77 6.05 2.12
CA ARG A 121 -6.71 5.64 3.05
C ARG A 121 -6.00 4.37 2.58
N VAL A 122 -4.69 4.35 2.72
CA VAL A 122 -3.85 3.18 2.43
C VAL A 122 -3.12 2.76 3.70
N VAL A 123 -3.21 1.48 4.02
CA VAL A 123 -2.55 0.88 5.19
C VAL A 123 -1.72 -0.32 4.79
N ALA A 124 -0.66 -0.59 5.53
CA ALA A 124 0.06 -1.86 5.50
C ALA A 124 -0.15 -2.58 6.82
N ALA A 125 -0.31 -3.89 6.79
CA ALA A 125 -0.52 -4.68 7.99
C ALA A 125 0.24 -6.01 7.92
N GLY A 126 0.85 -6.37 9.02
CA GLY A 126 1.57 -7.64 9.17
C GLY A 126 2.27 -7.74 10.51
N MET A 127 2.57 -8.95 10.93
CA MET A 127 3.34 -9.25 12.16
C MET A 127 2.77 -8.60 13.45
N GLY A 128 1.46 -8.28 13.46
CA GLY A 128 0.80 -7.66 14.61
C GLY A 128 0.78 -6.14 14.61
N TRP A 129 1.24 -5.49 13.54
CA TRP A 129 1.17 -4.04 13.37
C TRP A 129 0.28 -3.64 12.21
N ILE A 130 -0.28 -2.43 12.32
CA ILE A 130 -0.96 -1.74 11.21
C ILE A 130 -0.32 -0.36 11.09
N TRP A 131 0.12 0.00 9.89
CA TRP A 131 0.73 1.30 9.58
C TRP A 131 -0.11 2.09 8.60
N GLU A 132 -0.13 3.40 8.75
CA GLU A 132 -0.70 4.29 7.75
C GLU A 132 0.35 4.63 6.68
N LEU A 133 0.05 4.31 5.43
CA LEU A 133 0.90 4.70 4.30
C LEU A 133 0.51 6.05 3.73
N GLY A 134 -0.75 6.44 3.86
CA GLY A 134 -1.25 7.74 3.42
C GLY A 134 -2.76 7.86 3.51
N ALA A 135 -3.24 9.09 3.53
CA ALA A 135 -4.67 9.41 3.41
C ALA A 135 -5.17 9.26 1.96
N THR A 136 -4.25 9.25 1.00
CA THR A 136 -4.49 9.01 -0.42
C THR A 136 -3.51 7.98 -0.96
N PHE A 137 -3.83 7.39 -2.12
CA PHE A 137 -2.93 6.44 -2.77
C PHE A 137 -1.61 7.10 -3.20
N GLU A 138 -1.65 8.34 -3.67
CA GLU A 138 -0.46 9.11 -4.03
C GLU A 138 0.47 9.32 -2.83
N GLU A 139 -0.08 9.63 -1.66
CA GLU A 139 0.71 9.75 -0.44
C GLU A 139 1.40 8.43 -0.07
N SER A 140 0.72 7.29 -0.29
CA SER A 140 1.33 5.98 -0.05
C SER A 140 2.51 5.71 -0.98
N LEU A 141 2.43 6.13 -2.24
CA LEU A 141 3.55 6.05 -3.18
C LEU A 141 4.73 6.92 -2.73
N GLN A 142 4.45 8.16 -2.31
CA GLN A 142 5.48 9.05 -1.79
C GLN A 142 6.19 8.48 -0.55
N LEU A 143 5.45 7.86 0.34
CA LEU A 143 6.02 7.23 1.53
C LEU A 143 6.84 5.97 1.18
N ALA A 144 6.24 5.02 0.49
CA ALA A 144 6.85 3.72 0.25
C ALA A 144 8.03 3.79 -0.74
N ILE A 145 7.98 4.69 -1.72
CA ILE A 145 9.04 4.84 -2.72
C ILE A 145 10.04 5.91 -2.30
N GLY A 146 9.55 7.06 -1.81
CA GLY A 146 10.35 8.25 -1.54
C GLY A 146 10.77 8.42 -0.08
N ALA A 147 10.20 7.67 0.85
CA ALA A 147 10.47 7.79 2.30
C ALA A 147 10.44 9.26 2.79
N ASP A 148 9.43 10.01 2.34
CA ASP A 148 9.35 11.46 2.48
C ASP A 148 8.90 11.94 3.86
N ARG A 149 8.41 11.03 4.71
CA ARG A 149 7.92 11.33 6.05
C ARG A 149 8.02 10.12 6.97
N PRO A 150 7.82 10.31 8.29
CA PRO A 150 7.81 9.19 9.23
C PRO A 150 6.67 8.20 8.94
N LEU A 151 6.97 6.91 9.13
CA LEU A 151 5.97 5.86 9.14
C LEU A 151 5.20 5.90 10.47
N VAL A 152 3.87 5.90 10.40
CA VAL A 152 2.99 5.99 11.56
C VAL A 152 2.38 4.62 11.86
N CYS A 153 2.61 4.11 13.06
CA CYS A 153 1.95 2.92 13.57
C CYS A 153 0.56 3.30 14.10
N LEU A 154 -0.48 2.71 13.50
CA LEU A 154 -1.87 2.93 13.91
C LEU A 154 -2.32 1.95 14.98
N HIS A 155 -1.78 0.74 14.96
CA HIS A 155 -2.13 -0.33 15.89
C HIS A 155 -0.94 -1.28 16.08
N ALA A 156 -0.81 -1.77 17.31
CA ALA A 156 0.07 -2.88 17.66
C ALA A 156 -0.74 -3.87 18.50
N ASP A 157 -0.59 -5.16 18.22
CA ASP A 157 -1.24 -6.22 18.98
C ASP A 157 -0.80 -6.22 20.45
N ASP A 158 -1.61 -6.80 21.32
CA ASP A 158 -1.31 -6.93 22.74
C ASP A 158 0.07 -7.57 22.95
N GLY A 159 0.90 -6.90 23.75
CA GLY A 159 2.26 -7.32 24.03
C GLY A 159 3.32 -6.84 23.06
N LEU A 160 2.93 -6.17 21.98
CA LEU A 160 3.85 -5.51 21.04
C LEU A 160 3.96 -4.02 21.33
N GLU A 161 5.18 -3.51 21.29
CA GLU A 161 5.40 -2.07 21.29
C GLU A 161 5.09 -1.49 19.90
N PRO A 162 4.48 -0.29 19.81
CA PRO A 162 4.33 0.39 18.53
C PRO A 162 5.66 0.53 17.81
N TRP A 163 5.71 0.14 16.55
CA TRP A 163 6.90 0.25 15.72
C TRP A 163 6.57 0.91 14.37
N PRO A 164 7.44 1.76 13.81
CA PRO A 164 8.68 2.26 14.41
C PRO A 164 8.42 3.36 15.44
N PRO A 165 9.36 3.59 16.37
CA PRO A 165 9.28 4.75 17.26
C PRO A 165 9.37 6.06 16.46
N THR A 166 8.65 7.08 16.91
CA THR A 166 8.56 8.38 16.22
C THR A 166 9.92 9.09 16.05
N ASN A 167 10.89 8.79 16.91
CA ASN A 167 12.18 9.50 16.99
C ASN A 167 13.38 8.63 16.61
N LEU A 168 13.17 7.48 16.00
CA LEU A 168 14.28 6.61 15.61
C LEU A 168 14.86 7.08 14.28
N LYS A 169 16.10 7.53 14.28
CA LYS A 169 16.87 7.63 13.04
C LYS A 169 17.36 6.22 12.68
N SER A 170 16.74 5.60 11.70
CA SER A 170 17.01 4.20 11.33
C SER A 170 18.25 4.00 10.45
N CYS A 171 18.98 5.05 10.15
CA CYS A 171 20.21 4.95 9.33
C CYS A 171 21.38 5.70 9.94
#